data_451f4b9d86f12a41f85defcf137c1e5d
#
_entry.id   451f4b9d86f12a41f85defcf137c1e5d
#
_cell.length_a   1.000
_cell.length_b   1.000
_cell.length_c   1.000
_cell.angle_alpha   90.00
_cell.angle_beta   90.00
_cell.angle_gamma   90.00
#
_symmetry.space_group_name_H-M   'P 1'
#
loop_
_entity.id
_entity.type
_entity.pdbx_description
1 polymer ?
#
loop_
_entity_poly.entity_id
_entity_poly.type
_entity_poly.pdbx_seq_one_letter_code
_entity_poly.pdbx_strand_id
1 'polypeptide(L)'
;MAALTRAGVAFTLDMVGVDTLDGAMQCLVRQLGLQQQVRFLGFKTQRELRPIMLSADLLVMSSLHEAGPLVLLEAAVAGVPTVGTAVGHLVEWAPISALAVPPGDWAGMAEAIRQVLGDDELRLRLAWAAQCRAVREDAASTTRLFEQVYRQLCEPQQLR
;
A
#
# COMPACT_ATOMS: atom_id res chain seq x y z
N MET A 1 12.33 8.91 -0.94
CA MET A 1 13.17 8.60 -2.13
C MET A 1 14.55 9.23 -2.05
N ALA A 2 14.74 10.55 -1.93
CA ALA A 2 16.07 11.15 -1.83
C ALA A 2 16.96 10.60 -0.69
N ALA A 3 16.37 10.18 0.43
CA ALA A 3 17.10 9.50 1.51
C ALA A 3 17.63 8.12 1.09
N LEU A 4 16.87 7.37 0.30
CA LEU A 4 17.29 6.07 -0.24
C LEU A 4 18.46 6.24 -1.22
N THR A 5 18.38 7.22 -2.11
CA THR A 5 19.49 7.54 -3.03
C THR A 5 20.78 7.88 -2.26
N ARG A 6 20.67 8.71 -1.22
CA ARG A 6 21.84 9.06 -0.37
C ARG A 6 22.40 7.85 0.39
N ALA A 7 21.56 6.88 0.71
CA ALA A 7 21.97 5.62 1.33
C ALA A 7 22.48 4.58 0.31
N GLY A 8 22.60 4.93 -0.97
CA GLY A 8 23.09 4.02 -2.01
C GLY A 8 22.12 2.92 -2.42
N VAL A 9 20.84 3.03 -2.05
CA VAL A 9 19.81 2.05 -2.44
C VAL A 9 19.42 2.29 -3.89
N ALA A 10 19.60 1.29 -4.74
CA ALA A 10 19.12 1.32 -6.12
C ALA A 10 17.60 1.03 -6.15
N PHE A 11 16.84 1.87 -6.82
CA PHE A 11 15.39 1.69 -7.00
C PHE A 11 14.89 2.35 -8.29
N THR A 12 13.74 1.88 -8.74
CA THR A 12 12.88 2.60 -9.70
C THR A 12 11.52 2.81 -9.02
N LEU A 13 10.99 4.03 -9.09
CA LEU A 13 9.67 4.36 -8.57
C LEU A 13 8.71 4.65 -9.73
N ASP A 14 7.69 3.84 -9.86
CA ASP A 14 6.56 4.07 -10.77
C ASP A 14 5.45 4.80 -10.04
N MET A 15 5.15 6.01 -10.49
CA MET A 15 4.03 6.80 -9.99
C MET A 15 2.85 6.66 -10.95
N VAL A 16 1.80 6.00 -10.48
CA VAL A 16 0.57 5.76 -11.26
C VAL A 16 -0.55 6.66 -10.72
N GLY A 17 -1.24 7.32 -11.60
CA GLY A 17 -2.36 8.20 -11.27
C GLY A 17 -2.36 9.47 -12.10
N VAL A 18 -3.43 10.24 -11.95
CA VAL A 18 -3.55 11.56 -12.58
C VAL A 18 -2.80 12.59 -11.74
N ASP A 19 -2.03 13.44 -12.40
CA ASP A 19 -1.40 14.57 -11.73
C ASP A 19 -2.48 15.61 -11.35
N THR A 20 -2.69 15.80 -10.07
CA THR A 20 -3.62 16.77 -9.51
C THR A 20 -2.92 17.97 -8.87
N LEU A 21 -1.59 18.07 -9.03
CA LEU A 21 -0.73 19.07 -8.42
C LEU A 21 -0.01 19.95 -9.47
N ASP A 22 -0.56 20.01 -10.67
CA ASP A 22 -0.07 20.87 -11.77
C ASP A 22 1.46 20.77 -12.01
N GLY A 23 1.99 19.56 -11.99
CA GLY A 23 3.42 19.30 -12.23
C GLY A 23 4.33 19.54 -11.02
N ALA A 24 3.79 19.79 -9.83
CA ALA A 24 4.61 20.02 -8.64
C ALA A 24 5.49 18.82 -8.29
N MET A 25 4.97 17.59 -8.47
CA MET A 25 5.75 16.37 -8.23
C MET A 25 6.89 16.20 -9.22
N GLN A 26 6.66 16.47 -10.50
CA GLN A 26 7.71 16.45 -11.53
C GLN A 26 8.79 17.51 -11.26
N CYS A 27 8.36 18.69 -10.78
CA CYS A 27 9.28 19.75 -10.39
C CYS A 27 10.15 19.31 -9.20
N LEU A 28 9.55 18.72 -8.17
CA LEU A 28 10.25 18.18 -7.00
C LEU A 28 11.24 17.07 -7.39
N VAL A 29 10.84 16.15 -8.27
CA VAL A 29 11.72 15.08 -8.78
C VAL A 29 12.95 15.67 -9.45
N ARG A 30 12.79 16.73 -10.26
CA ARG A 30 13.93 17.45 -10.88
C ARG A 30 14.82 18.13 -9.84
N GLN A 31 14.25 18.83 -8.87
CA GLN A 31 14.99 19.49 -7.80
C GLN A 31 15.83 18.52 -6.96
N LEU A 32 15.31 17.30 -6.77
CA LEU A 32 15.98 16.26 -6.00
C LEU A 32 16.94 15.40 -6.85
N GLY A 33 17.05 15.64 -8.16
CA GLY A 33 17.94 14.89 -9.05
C GLY A 33 17.49 13.43 -9.27
N LEU A 34 16.17 13.14 -9.18
CA LEU A 34 15.62 11.78 -9.21
C LEU A 34 15.01 11.40 -10.56
N GLN A 35 15.29 12.13 -11.64
CA GLN A 35 14.65 11.93 -12.95
C GLN A 35 14.93 10.53 -13.56
N GLN A 36 16.04 9.93 -13.20
CA GLN A 36 16.40 8.60 -13.69
C GLN A 36 15.73 7.48 -12.90
N GLN A 37 15.28 7.76 -11.67
CA GLN A 37 14.67 6.78 -10.76
C GLN A 37 13.15 6.84 -10.74
N VAL A 38 12.53 7.98 -11.10
CA VAL A 38 11.07 8.18 -10.97
C VAL A 38 10.44 8.27 -12.35
N ARG A 39 9.46 7.41 -12.60
CA ARG A 39 8.66 7.39 -13.82
C ARG A 39 7.21 7.77 -13.50
N PHE A 40 6.68 8.71 -14.22
CA PHE A 40 5.26 9.10 -14.13
C PHE A 40 4.49 8.39 -15.23
N LEU A 41 3.68 7.39 -14.88
CA LEU A 41 2.99 6.52 -15.82
C LEU A 41 1.58 7.03 -16.20
N GLY A 42 1.10 8.08 -15.53
CA GLY A 42 -0.25 8.62 -15.73
C GLY A 42 -1.33 7.66 -15.23
N PHE A 43 -2.57 7.92 -15.62
CA PHE A 43 -3.70 7.04 -15.30
C PHE A 43 -3.52 5.68 -15.98
N LYS A 44 -3.87 4.62 -15.23
CA LYS A 44 -3.89 3.24 -15.71
C LYS A 44 -5.22 2.59 -15.37
N THR A 45 -5.78 1.88 -16.31
CA THR A 45 -6.90 0.97 -16.06
C THR A 45 -6.43 -0.21 -15.19
N GLN A 46 -7.33 -0.92 -14.53
CA GLN A 46 -6.98 -2.12 -13.75
C GLN A 46 -6.23 -3.17 -14.58
N ARG A 47 -6.61 -3.32 -15.88
CA ARG A 47 -5.94 -4.23 -16.79
C ARG A 47 -4.48 -3.85 -17.04
N GLU A 48 -4.18 -2.56 -17.12
CA GLU A 48 -2.82 -2.03 -17.31
C GLU A 48 -2.04 -1.97 -16.00
N LEU A 49 -2.71 -1.73 -14.87
CA LEU A 49 -2.10 -1.68 -13.55
C LEU A 49 -1.60 -3.06 -13.09
N ARG A 50 -2.36 -4.12 -13.41
CA ARG A 50 -2.03 -5.47 -12.98
C ARG A 50 -0.60 -5.92 -13.33
N PRO A 51 -0.11 -5.82 -14.58
CA PRO A 51 1.27 -6.20 -14.89
C PRO A 51 2.31 -5.31 -14.20
N ILE A 52 2.02 -4.02 -13.98
CA ILE A 52 2.90 -3.11 -13.23
C ILE A 52 3.01 -3.59 -11.78
N MET A 53 1.87 -3.89 -11.16
CA MET A 53 1.84 -4.39 -9.78
C MET A 53 2.59 -5.72 -9.64
N LEU A 54 2.35 -6.67 -10.54
CA LEU A 54 3.01 -7.98 -10.53
C LEU A 54 4.54 -7.91 -10.72
N SER A 55 5.05 -6.82 -11.31
CA SER A 55 6.49 -6.60 -11.49
C SER A 55 7.13 -5.77 -10.38
N ALA A 56 6.34 -5.28 -9.44
CA ALA A 56 6.84 -4.45 -8.34
C ALA A 56 7.36 -5.31 -7.18
N ASP A 57 8.44 -4.88 -6.56
CA ASP A 57 8.98 -5.48 -5.33
C ASP A 57 8.29 -4.94 -4.08
N LEU A 58 7.68 -3.76 -4.16
CA LEU A 58 7.09 -3.05 -3.03
C LEU A 58 6.05 -2.03 -3.48
N LEU A 59 4.90 -2.00 -2.81
CA LEU A 59 3.98 -0.86 -2.86
C LEU A 59 4.34 0.16 -1.78
N VAL A 60 4.43 1.43 -2.16
CA VAL A 60 4.62 2.54 -1.20
C VAL A 60 3.36 3.40 -1.15
N MET A 61 2.77 3.54 0.03
CA MET A 61 1.59 4.37 0.29
C MET A 61 1.95 5.53 1.21
N SER A 62 1.93 6.76 0.71
CA SER A 62 2.28 7.96 1.46
C SER A 62 1.07 8.85 1.76
N SER A 63 -0.14 8.29 1.74
CA SER A 63 -1.39 9.01 2.00
C SER A 63 -1.44 9.59 3.41
N LEU A 64 -2.02 10.77 3.57
CA LEU A 64 -2.28 11.36 4.89
C LEU A 64 -3.60 10.88 5.50
N HIS A 65 -4.54 10.47 4.65
CA HIS A 65 -5.88 9.99 5.04
C HIS A 65 -6.30 8.86 4.10
N GLU A 66 -6.74 7.76 4.65
CA GLU A 66 -7.33 6.63 3.95
C GLU A 66 -8.39 5.99 4.84
N ALA A 67 -9.45 5.47 4.23
CA ALA A 67 -10.40 4.60 4.92
C ALA A 67 -10.06 3.12 4.65
N GLY A 68 -10.14 2.71 3.38
CA GLY A 68 -9.83 1.35 2.95
C GLY A 68 -9.29 1.38 1.52
N PRO A 69 -7.98 1.64 1.32
CA PRO A 69 -7.42 1.79 -0.01
C PRO A 69 -7.42 0.45 -0.75
N LEU A 70 -8.11 0.41 -1.89
CA LEU A 70 -8.19 -0.81 -2.73
C LEU A 70 -6.82 -1.24 -3.23
N VAL A 71 -5.92 -0.30 -3.49
CA VAL A 71 -4.56 -0.59 -3.96
C VAL A 71 -3.77 -1.45 -2.99
N LEU A 72 -4.04 -1.36 -1.67
CA LEU A 72 -3.46 -2.23 -0.66
C LEU A 72 -3.88 -3.69 -0.87
N LEU A 73 -5.18 -3.92 -1.14
CA LEU A 73 -5.72 -5.25 -1.43
C LEU A 73 -5.21 -5.78 -2.77
N GLU A 74 -5.14 -4.94 -3.78
CA GLU A 74 -4.61 -5.29 -5.10
C GLU A 74 -3.14 -5.72 -5.03
N ALA A 75 -2.31 -5.00 -4.27
CA ALA A 75 -0.92 -5.37 -4.01
C ALA A 75 -0.82 -6.69 -3.24
N ALA A 76 -1.61 -6.86 -2.20
CA ALA A 76 -1.63 -8.08 -1.41
C ALA A 76 -1.99 -9.32 -2.25
N VAL A 77 -3.03 -9.22 -3.09
CA VAL A 77 -3.42 -10.31 -4.02
C VAL A 77 -2.31 -10.59 -5.03
N ALA A 78 -1.60 -9.57 -5.48
CA ALA A 78 -0.45 -9.70 -6.38
C ALA A 78 0.81 -10.27 -5.69
N GLY A 79 0.79 -10.45 -4.36
CA GLY A 79 1.97 -10.89 -3.59
C GLY A 79 3.00 -9.80 -3.41
N VAL A 80 2.60 -8.53 -3.47
CA VAL A 80 3.47 -7.36 -3.30
C VAL A 80 3.29 -6.80 -1.90
N PRO A 81 4.35 -6.75 -1.07
CA PRO A 81 4.27 -6.18 0.26
C PRO A 81 4.07 -4.67 0.22
N THR A 82 3.57 -4.10 1.31
CA THR A 82 3.31 -2.67 1.40
C THR A 82 4.06 -2.03 2.56
N VAL A 83 4.66 -0.88 2.27
CA VAL A 83 5.15 0.08 3.27
C VAL A 83 4.37 1.37 3.11
N GLY A 84 3.85 1.93 4.20
CA GLY A 84 3.08 3.15 4.07
C GLY A 84 2.89 3.92 5.37
N THR A 85 2.10 4.97 5.30
CA THR A 85 1.68 5.74 6.47
C THR A 85 0.62 4.98 7.27
N ALA A 86 0.65 5.11 8.59
CA ALA A 86 -0.27 4.45 9.51
C ALA A 86 -1.67 5.10 9.44
N VAL A 87 -2.38 4.86 8.34
CA VAL A 87 -3.75 5.35 8.07
C VAL A 87 -4.60 4.23 7.48
N GLY A 88 -5.91 4.27 7.73
CA GLY A 88 -6.86 3.28 7.23
C GLY A 88 -6.46 1.85 7.59
N HIS A 89 -6.70 0.92 6.69
CA HIS A 89 -6.40 -0.50 6.90
C HIS A 89 -4.91 -0.79 7.16
N LEU A 90 -4.00 0.12 6.78
CA LEU A 90 -2.57 -0.13 6.99
C LEU A 90 -2.21 -0.21 8.49
N VAL A 91 -2.95 0.52 9.35
CA VAL A 91 -2.80 0.43 10.81
C VAL A 91 -3.09 -0.98 11.31
N GLU A 92 -4.12 -1.61 10.77
CA GLU A 92 -4.57 -2.95 11.18
C GLU A 92 -3.68 -4.06 10.61
N TRP A 93 -3.02 -3.79 9.47
CA TRP A 93 -2.17 -4.76 8.78
C TRP A 93 -0.75 -4.79 9.34
N ALA A 94 -0.27 -3.67 9.87
CA ALA A 94 1.06 -3.59 10.47
C ALA A 94 1.08 -4.21 11.89
N PRO A 95 2.20 -4.78 12.31
CA PRO A 95 3.45 -4.99 11.55
C PRO A 95 3.50 -6.35 10.83
N ILE A 96 2.42 -7.14 10.83
CA ILE A 96 2.42 -8.54 10.38
C ILE A 96 2.36 -8.64 8.85
N SER A 97 1.44 -7.88 8.23
CA SER A 97 1.13 -7.95 6.79
C SER A 97 1.58 -6.70 6.01
N ALA A 98 2.11 -5.70 6.70
CA ALA A 98 2.65 -4.47 6.12
C ALA A 98 3.58 -3.79 7.12
N LEU A 99 4.39 -2.82 6.67
CA LEU A 99 5.05 -1.89 7.58
C LEU A 99 4.38 -0.53 7.49
N ALA A 100 4.11 0.07 8.65
CA ALA A 100 3.47 1.38 8.74
C ALA A 100 4.28 2.32 9.62
N VAL A 101 4.36 3.59 9.20
CA VAL A 101 5.02 4.68 9.93
C VAL A 101 4.03 5.82 10.17
N PRO A 102 4.23 6.65 11.18
CA PRO A 102 3.38 7.82 11.40
C PRO A 102 3.31 8.72 10.16
N PRO A 103 2.14 9.32 9.84
CA PRO A 103 2.06 10.35 8.80
C PRO A 103 3.08 11.48 9.04
N GLY A 104 3.83 11.84 8.00
CA GLY A 104 4.88 12.86 8.09
C GLY A 104 6.25 12.34 8.52
N ASP A 105 6.37 11.09 8.95
CA ASP A 105 7.68 10.47 9.26
C ASP A 105 8.35 9.95 7.98
N TRP A 106 8.89 10.86 7.20
CA TRP A 106 9.58 10.53 5.94
C TRP A 106 10.90 9.77 6.15
N ALA A 107 11.53 9.94 7.30
CA ALA A 107 12.75 9.21 7.67
C ALA A 107 12.43 7.75 8.01
N GLY A 108 11.44 7.52 8.84
CA GLY A 108 10.91 6.18 9.13
C GLY A 108 10.40 5.46 7.88
N MET A 109 9.71 6.19 6.98
CA MET A 109 9.28 5.64 5.69
C MET A 109 10.46 5.17 4.84
N ALA A 110 11.50 5.98 4.72
CA ALA A 110 12.69 5.62 3.95
C ALA A 110 13.41 4.41 4.56
N GLU A 111 13.50 4.35 5.90
CA GLU A 111 14.10 3.23 6.60
C GLU A 111 13.29 1.94 6.43
N ALA A 112 11.95 1.99 6.56
CA ALA A 112 11.09 0.84 6.33
C ALA A 112 11.20 0.31 4.89
N ILE A 113 11.24 1.20 3.89
CA ILE A 113 11.47 0.82 2.49
C ILE A 113 12.85 0.15 2.34
N ARG A 114 13.90 0.73 2.93
CA ARG A 114 15.25 0.17 2.88
C ARG A 114 15.31 -1.23 3.48
N GLN A 115 14.65 -1.45 4.62
CA GLN A 115 14.57 -2.77 5.26
C GLN A 115 13.91 -3.80 4.36
N VAL A 116 12.74 -3.49 3.79
CA VAL A 116 12.00 -4.43 2.93
C VAL A 116 12.75 -4.72 1.64
N LEU A 117 13.40 -3.72 1.02
CA LEU A 117 14.17 -3.93 -0.21
C LEU A 117 15.51 -4.62 0.04
N GLY A 118 16.05 -4.52 1.25
CA GLY A 118 17.34 -5.13 1.62
C GLY A 118 17.25 -6.50 2.29
N ASP A 119 16.03 -6.98 2.59
CA ASP A 119 15.80 -8.24 3.29
C ASP A 119 14.70 -9.05 2.57
N ASP A 120 15.11 -10.01 1.77
CA ASP A 120 14.21 -10.87 0.99
C ASP A 120 13.30 -11.72 1.88
N GLU A 121 13.77 -12.17 3.05
CA GLU A 121 12.95 -12.95 3.97
C GLU A 121 11.83 -12.09 4.55
N LEU A 122 12.13 -10.89 5.01
CA LEU A 122 11.15 -9.92 5.46
C LEU A 122 10.14 -9.60 4.36
N ARG A 123 10.63 -9.32 3.15
CA ARG A 123 9.80 -8.98 1.99
C ARG A 123 8.81 -10.09 1.68
N LEU A 124 9.27 -11.33 1.57
CA LEU A 124 8.44 -12.49 1.27
C LEU A 124 7.45 -12.80 2.41
N ARG A 125 7.88 -12.66 3.67
CA ARG A 125 7.01 -12.87 4.83
C ARG A 125 5.86 -11.87 4.86
N LEU A 126 6.13 -10.59 4.63
CA LEU A 126 5.09 -9.54 4.56
C LEU A 126 4.14 -9.79 3.39
N ALA A 127 4.66 -10.10 2.22
CA ALA A 127 3.87 -10.40 1.01
C ALA A 127 2.93 -11.60 1.25
N TRP A 128 3.45 -12.67 1.80
CA TRP A 128 2.66 -13.88 2.12
C TRP A 128 1.57 -13.58 3.14
N ALA A 129 1.91 -12.90 4.24
CA ALA A 129 0.95 -12.54 5.28
C ALA A 129 -0.17 -11.64 4.73
N ALA A 130 0.19 -10.65 3.90
CA ALA A 130 -0.75 -9.76 3.23
C ALA A 130 -1.69 -10.53 2.29
N GLN A 131 -1.15 -11.42 1.47
CA GLN A 131 -1.93 -12.24 0.54
C GLN A 131 -2.90 -13.18 1.27
N CYS A 132 -2.44 -13.85 2.32
CA CYS A 132 -3.30 -14.68 3.16
C CYS A 132 -4.44 -13.88 3.81
N ARG A 133 -4.17 -12.63 4.20
CA ARG A 133 -5.18 -11.75 4.77
C ARG A 133 -6.18 -11.31 3.71
N ALA A 134 -5.73 -10.83 2.56
CA ALA A 134 -6.60 -10.39 1.46
C ALA A 134 -7.54 -11.50 0.96
N VAL A 135 -7.06 -12.75 0.89
CA VAL A 135 -7.89 -13.89 0.50
C VAL A 135 -8.96 -14.23 1.56
N ARG A 136 -8.67 -14.03 2.85
CA ARG A 136 -9.64 -14.27 3.93
C ARG A 136 -10.67 -13.15 4.06
N GLU A 137 -10.27 -11.92 3.80
CA GLU A 137 -11.10 -10.73 3.91
C GLU A 137 -11.75 -10.35 2.55
N ASP A 138 -12.18 -11.36 1.79
CA ASP A 138 -12.80 -11.21 0.48
C ASP A 138 -14.25 -10.67 0.55
N ALA A 139 -14.85 -10.41 -0.61
CA ALA A 139 -16.22 -9.93 -0.70
C ALA A 139 -17.23 -10.91 -0.07
N ALA A 140 -16.99 -12.21 -0.14
CA ALA A 140 -17.86 -13.20 0.47
C ALA A 140 -17.79 -13.14 2.01
N SER A 141 -16.62 -12.89 2.58
CA SER A 141 -16.44 -12.65 4.01
C SER A 141 -17.17 -11.39 4.46
N THR A 142 -17.02 -10.30 3.71
CA THR A 142 -17.75 -9.05 3.98
C THR A 142 -19.26 -9.27 3.93
N THR A 143 -19.77 -9.98 2.93
CA THR A 143 -21.20 -10.32 2.82
C THR A 143 -21.69 -11.08 4.03
N ARG A 144 -20.96 -12.12 4.48
CA ARG A 144 -21.31 -12.89 5.68
C ARG A 144 -21.40 -12.04 6.94
N LEU A 145 -20.46 -11.10 7.11
CA LEU A 145 -20.47 -10.17 8.25
C LEU A 145 -21.69 -9.26 8.24
N PHE A 146 -22.03 -8.70 7.07
CA PHE A 146 -23.26 -7.91 6.93
C PHE A 146 -24.51 -8.71 7.22
N GLU A 147 -24.61 -9.94 6.69
CA GLU A 147 -25.74 -10.81 6.99
C GLU A 147 -25.89 -11.10 8.49
N GLN A 148 -24.78 -11.31 9.20
CA GLN A 148 -24.81 -11.52 10.66
C GLN A 148 -25.35 -10.28 11.39
N VAL A 149 -24.88 -9.09 11.03
CA VAL A 149 -25.36 -7.84 11.62
C VAL A 149 -26.87 -7.66 11.36
N TYR A 150 -27.33 -7.87 10.12
CA TYR A 150 -28.74 -7.77 9.80
C TYR A 150 -29.60 -8.77 10.57
N ARG A 151 -29.15 -10.03 10.70
CA ARG A 151 -29.87 -11.03 11.49
C ARG A 151 -30.00 -10.60 12.95
N GLN A 152 -28.93 -10.12 13.57
CA GLN A 152 -28.94 -9.63 14.95
C GLN A 152 -29.91 -8.45 15.16
N LEU A 153 -30.02 -7.55 14.17
CA LEU A 153 -30.91 -6.39 14.24
C LEU A 153 -32.37 -6.76 13.96
N CYS A 154 -32.62 -7.79 13.15
CA CYS A 154 -33.95 -8.23 12.77
C CYS A 154 -34.54 -9.31 13.71
N GLU A 155 -33.73 -9.92 14.58
CA GLU A 155 -34.26 -10.80 15.63
C GLU A 155 -35.08 -9.97 16.62
N PRO A 156 -36.36 -10.34 16.89
CA PRO A 156 -37.16 -9.61 17.86
C PRO A 156 -36.46 -9.72 19.21
N GLN A 157 -36.09 -8.57 19.78
CA GLN A 157 -35.64 -8.53 21.17
C GLN A 157 -36.79 -9.06 22.00
N GLN A 158 -36.65 -10.27 22.56
CA GLN A 158 -37.57 -10.76 23.59
C GLN A 158 -37.41 -9.78 24.77
N LEU A 159 -38.34 -8.82 24.85
CA LEU A 159 -38.50 -7.99 26.01
C LEU A 159 -38.69 -8.89 27.22
N ARG A 160 -37.66 -8.94 28.08
CA ARG A 160 -37.78 -9.50 29.43
C ARG A 160 -38.30 -8.43 30.36
#